data_54529fc76ea188f7a370ae5a83a47ae4
#
_entry.id   54529fc76ea188f7a370ae5a83a47ae4
#
_cell.length_a   1.000
_cell.length_b   1.000
_cell.length_c   1.000
_cell.angle_alpha   90.00
_cell.angle_beta   90.00
_cell.angle_gamma   90.00
#
_symmetry.space_group_name_H-M   'P 1'
#
loop_
_entity.id
_entity.type
_entity.pdbx_description
1 polymer ?
#
loop_
_entity_poly.entity_id
_entity_poly.type
_entity_poly.pdbx_seq_one_letter_code
_entity_poly.pdbx_strand_id
1 'polypeptide(L)'
;MELGGSCVLHGGGLSYTETAVREDNPGVGDARYPEVGAGVIPFTVRGSEISFLFQTTFSGRKVGHLIDFGGGTGPDEGYRETAIREFIEETETMYFSDDLQQASRSEENVRKQIPVVEAFFDQTLTTHPDWWCQRSPGNPLKRRKWRTFFIEFPYRDIEELNREWNTGQLGRFKKRRKLVWVAADDLLDIYANAPDKLWKRVRQLEHATDTINSILKCKAL
;
A
#
# COMPACT_ATOMS: atom_id res chain seq x y z
N MET A 1 29.09 -26.86 -61.18
CA MET A 1 30.26 -27.27 -60.38
C MET A 1 30.09 -26.66 -59.02
N GLU A 2 29.84 -27.53 -58.11
CA GLU A 2 29.66 -27.31 -56.69
C GLU A 2 30.89 -26.84 -55.99
N LEU A 3 30.69 -26.20 -54.83
CA LEU A 3 31.36 -26.41 -53.53
C LEU A 3 30.71 -25.37 -52.59
N GLY A 4 29.89 -25.62 -51.68
CA GLY A 4 29.97 -26.53 -50.55
C GLY A 4 30.79 -25.90 -49.40
N GLY A 5 30.26 -24.93 -48.63
CA GLY A 5 30.89 -24.34 -47.44
C GLY A 5 29.89 -24.33 -46.27
N SER A 6 29.95 -25.39 -45.49
CA SER A 6 29.20 -25.53 -44.24
C SER A 6 29.82 -24.64 -43.16
N CYS A 7 29.09 -23.67 -42.64
CA CYS A 7 29.51 -22.88 -41.50
C CYS A 7 28.83 -23.43 -40.25
N VAL A 8 29.60 -24.10 -39.41
CA VAL A 8 29.14 -24.63 -38.11
C VAL A 8 29.13 -23.46 -37.13
N LEU A 9 27.95 -23.00 -36.77
CA LEU A 9 27.74 -22.07 -35.66
C LEU A 9 27.79 -22.83 -34.34
N HIS A 10 28.82 -22.57 -33.57
CA HIS A 10 28.90 -23.04 -32.18
C HIS A 10 27.89 -22.25 -31.36
N GLY A 11 26.89 -22.97 -30.84
CA GLY A 11 25.88 -22.45 -29.91
C GLY A 11 26.51 -22.14 -28.56
N GLY A 12 26.72 -20.86 -28.26
CA GLY A 12 26.92 -20.36 -26.90
C GLY A 12 25.57 -20.22 -26.22
N GLY A 13 25.17 -21.21 -25.46
CA GLY A 13 23.96 -21.15 -24.65
C GLY A 13 24.11 -20.12 -23.54
N LEU A 14 23.41 -19.00 -23.68
CA LEU A 14 23.14 -18.12 -22.55
C LEU A 14 22.09 -18.84 -21.68
N SER A 15 22.55 -19.43 -20.59
CA SER A 15 21.63 -19.92 -19.55
C SER A 15 21.03 -18.69 -18.84
N TYR A 16 19.82 -18.33 -19.22
CA TYR A 16 18.99 -17.51 -18.37
C TYR A 16 18.64 -18.35 -17.14
N THR A 17 19.27 -18.05 -16.02
CA THR A 17 18.74 -18.47 -14.73
C THR A 17 17.47 -17.68 -14.53
N GLU A 18 16.36 -18.30 -14.88
CA GLU A 18 15.03 -17.91 -14.49
C GLU A 18 15.01 -17.91 -12.95
N THR A 19 15.21 -16.72 -12.37
CA THR A 19 14.98 -16.53 -10.95
C THR A 19 13.48 -16.62 -10.79
N ALA A 20 13.01 -17.85 -10.56
CA ALA A 20 11.63 -18.10 -10.17
C ALA A 20 11.38 -17.21 -8.93
N VAL A 21 10.62 -16.14 -9.13
CA VAL A 21 9.98 -15.41 -8.03
C VAL A 21 9.10 -16.46 -7.37
N ARG A 22 9.59 -17.05 -6.28
CA ARG A 22 8.75 -17.87 -5.42
C ARG A 22 7.62 -16.97 -4.96
N GLU A 23 6.45 -17.18 -5.51
CA GLU A 23 5.22 -16.75 -4.88
C GLU A 23 5.21 -17.42 -3.51
N ASP A 24 5.61 -16.66 -2.48
CA ASP A 24 5.45 -17.08 -1.10
C ASP A 24 3.94 -17.19 -0.85
N ASN A 25 3.42 -18.38 -0.99
CA ASN A 25 2.04 -18.70 -0.63
C ASN A 25 1.89 -18.44 0.89
N PRO A 26 1.16 -17.41 1.33
CA PRO A 26 1.11 -17.01 2.73
C PRO A 26 0.22 -17.92 3.59
N GLY A 27 -0.28 -19.01 3.02
CA GLY A 27 -1.32 -19.84 3.61
C GLY A 27 -0.89 -20.77 4.75
N VAL A 28 0.40 -20.88 5.08
CA VAL A 28 0.86 -21.65 6.26
C VAL A 28 1.83 -20.76 7.01
N GLY A 29 1.32 -20.06 8.02
CA GLY A 29 2.14 -19.26 8.91
C GLY A 29 3.26 -20.12 9.50
N ASP A 30 4.50 -19.83 9.13
CA ASP A 30 5.66 -20.37 9.85
C ASP A 30 5.49 -19.94 11.33
N ALA A 31 5.31 -20.90 12.22
CA ALA A 31 5.13 -20.66 13.65
C ALA A 31 6.23 -19.77 14.25
N ARG A 32 7.38 -19.62 13.55
CA ARG A 32 8.47 -18.73 13.88
C ARG A 32 8.23 -17.26 13.52
N TYR A 33 7.20 -16.96 12.70
CA TYR A 33 6.86 -15.61 12.25
C TYR A 33 5.35 -15.34 12.35
N PRO A 34 4.78 -15.32 13.58
CA PRO A 34 3.34 -15.27 13.81
C PRO A 34 2.66 -13.98 13.36
N GLU A 35 3.39 -13.00 12.85
CA GLU A 35 2.85 -11.72 12.47
C GLU A 35 3.18 -11.39 11.02
N VAL A 36 2.29 -11.83 10.16
CA VAL A 36 2.18 -11.40 8.77
C VAL A 36 1.17 -10.26 8.72
N GLY A 37 1.42 -9.24 7.91
CA GLY A 37 0.50 -8.14 7.75
C GLY A 37 0.80 -7.33 6.51
N ALA A 38 -0.17 -6.56 6.09
CA ALA A 38 -0.03 -5.69 4.94
C ALA A 38 -0.69 -4.34 5.15
N GLY A 39 -0.34 -3.39 4.29
CA GLY A 39 -0.96 -2.09 4.24
C GLY A 39 -0.87 -1.48 2.86
N VAL A 40 -1.51 -0.33 2.73
CA VAL A 40 -1.48 0.48 1.52
C VAL A 40 -1.21 1.94 1.87
N ILE A 41 -0.47 2.62 1.01
CA ILE A 41 -0.34 4.07 0.95
C ILE A 41 -0.97 4.48 -0.39
N PRO A 42 -2.24 4.92 -0.39
CA PRO A 42 -2.86 5.42 -1.59
C PRO A 42 -2.17 6.68 -2.09
N PHE A 43 -2.12 6.87 -3.40
CA PHE A 43 -1.73 8.14 -3.98
C PHE A 43 -2.74 8.56 -5.06
N THR A 44 -2.72 9.84 -5.38
CA THR A 44 -3.56 10.43 -6.44
C THR A 44 -2.75 11.38 -7.30
N VAL A 45 -3.18 11.54 -8.54
CA VAL A 45 -2.59 12.45 -9.52
C VAL A 45 -3.62 13.51 -9.89
N ARG A 46 -3.29 14.79 -9.69
CA ARG A 46 -4.13 15.93 -10.07
C ARG A 46 -3.31 16.93 -10.89
N GLY A 47 -3.46 16.88 -12.21
CA GLY A 47 -2.57 17.62 -13.10
C GLY A 47 -1.12 17.15 -12.91
N SER A 48 -0.24 18.03 -12.52
CA SER A 48 1.17 17.72 -12.22
C SER A 48 1.42 17.38 -10.73
N GLU A 49 0.41 17.51 -9.88
CA GLU A 49 0.55 17.25 -8.45
C GLU A 49 0.27 15.79 -8.10
N ILE A 50 1.19 15.16 -7.40
CA ILE A 50 1.05 13.82 -6.84
C ILE A 50 1.05 13.93 -5.32
N SER A 51 0.01 13.37 -4.71
CA SER A 51 -0.15 13.38 -3.26
C SER A 51 -0.43 11.98 -2.72
N PHE A 52 0.10 11.68 -1.54
CA PHE A 52 -0.02 10.40 -0.84
C PHE A 52 -0.96 10.53 0.36
N LEU A 53 -1.86 9.57 0.51
CA LEU A 53 -2.84 9.58 1.59
C LEU A 53 -2.31 8.84 2.82
N PHE A 54 -2.38 9.52 3.94
CA PHE A 54 -2.09 8.97 5.25
C PHE A 54 -3.25 9.18 6.20
N GLN A 55 -3.19 8.46 7.31
CA GLN A 55 -4.05 8.70 8.46
C GLN A 55 -3.22 9.12 9.66
N THR A 56 -3.84 9.85 10.58
CA THR A 56 -3.31 10.15 11.91
C THR A 56 -4.39 9.86 12.95
N THR A 57 -3.99 9.70 14.21
CA THR A 57 -4.90 9.36 15.31
C THR A 57 -4.94 10.50 16.33
N PHE A 58 -6.07 10.63 17.05
CA PHE A 58 -6.25 11.64 18.08
C PHE A 58 -5.75 11.21 19.47
N SER A 59 -5.42 9.93 19.64
CA SER A 59 -5.00 9.38 20.93
C SER A 59 -3.99 8.24 20.78
N GLY A 60 -3.27 7.96 21.84
CA GLY A 60 -2.32 6.86 21.92
C GLY A 60 -0.95 7.19 21.31
N ARG A 61 -0.12 6.17 21.15
CA ARG A 61 1.28 6.31 20.73
C ARG A 61 1.49 6.76 19.28
N LYS A 62 0.43 6.79 18.48
CA LYS A 62 0.49 7.13 17.05
C LYS A 62 0.11 8.58 16.77
N VAL A 63 -0.25 9.35 17.80
CA VAL A 63 -0.62 10.77 17.63
C VAL A 63 0.53 11.54 16.99
N GLY A 64 0.19 12.38 15.99
CA GLY A 64 1.16 13.21 15.27
C GLY A 64 1.99 12.49 14.22
N HIS A 65 1.81 11.16 14.04
CA HIS A 65 2.52 10.43 13.00
C HIS A 65 1.63 10.22 11.78
N LEU A 66 2.26 10.22 10.61
CA LEU A 66 1.68 9.73 9.36
C LEU A 66 1.70 8.20 9.37
N ILE A 67 0.54 7.58 9.18
CA ILE A 67 0.33 6.15 9.31
C ILE A 67 -0.28 5.65 7.99
N ASP A 68 0.27 4.57 7.44
CA ASP A 68 -0.34 3.82 6.33
C ASP A 68 -1.62 3.11 6.80
N PHE A 69 -2.45 2.71 5.86
CA PHE A 69 -3.64 1.90 6.14
C PHE A 69 -3.23 0.43 6.15
N GLY A 70 -3.41 -0.26 7.28
CA GLY A 70 -3.00 -1.66 7.33
C GLY A 70 -3.01 -2.31 8.69
N GLY A 71 -3.07 -3.65 8.66
CA GLY A 71 -3.17 -4.52 9.82
C GLY A 71 -2.64 -5.93 9.61
N GLY A 72 -2.99 -6.82 10.50
CA GLY A 72 -2.62 -8.22 10.44
C GLY A 72 -3.41 -8.97 9.37
N THR A 73 -2.77 -9.97 8.77
CA THR A 73 -3.40 -10.89 7.83
C THR A 73 -4.42 -11.76 8.55
N GLY A 74 -5.62 -11.83 8.00
CA GLY A 74 -6.66 -12.78 8.44
C GLY A 74 -6.38 -14.21 7.99
N PRO A 75 -7.16 -15.19 8.47
CA PRO A 75 -7.15 -16.54 7.91
C PRO A 75 -7.41 -16.47 6.40
N ASP A 76 -6.63 -17.19 5.63
CA ASP A 76 -6.77 -17.32 4.17
C ASP A 76 -6.60 -16.01 3.36
N GLU A 77 -6.07 -14.95 3.98
CA GLU A 77 -5.75 -13.70 3.32
C GLU A 77 -4.27 -13.65 2.88
N GLY A 78 -4.03 -13.21 1.65
CA GLY A 78 -2.72 -12.75 1.20
C GLY A 78 -2.42 -11.31 1.62
N TYR A 79 -1.26 -10.80 1.25
CA TYR A 79 -0.88 -9.40 1.54
C TYR A 79 -1.81 -8.39 0.86
N ARG A 80 -2.25 -8.70 -0.37
CA ARG A 80 -3.10 -7.82 -1.16
C ARG A 80 -4.50 -7.72 -0.55
N GLU A 81 -5.13 -8.84 -0.27
CA GLU A 81 -6.46 -8.94 0.34
C GLU A 81 -6.48 -8.25 1.71
N THR A 82 -5.43 -8.45 2.50
CA THR A 82 -5.26 -7.76 3.79
C THR A 82 -5.18 -6.24 3.60
N ALA A 83 -4.38 -5.74 2.65
CA ALA A 83 -4.22 -4.30 2.42
C ALA A 83 -5.55 -3.66 1.96
N ILE A 84 -6.30 -4.34 1.10
CA ILE A 84 -7.62 -3.93 0.62
C ILE A 84 -8.60 -3.83 1.77
N ARG A 85 -8.76 -4.91 2.55
CA ARG A 85 -9.67 -4.96 3.69
C ARG A 85 -9.34 -3.89 4.72
N GLU A 86 -8.08 -3.77 5.11
CA GLU A 86 -7.63 -2.81 6.12
C GLU A 86 -7.85 -1.37 5.68
N PHE A 87 -7.66 -1.04 4.39
CA PHE A 87 -7.97 0.29 3.88
C PHE A 87 -9.45 0.61 4.05
N ILE A 88 -10.32 -0.28 3.60
CA ILE A 88 -11.77 -0.11 3.69
C ILE A 88 -12.21 0.04 5.15
N GLU A 89 -11.70 -0.83 6.03
CA GLU A 89 -12.01 -0.81 7.44
C GLU A 89 -11.46 0.43 8.16
N GLU A 90 -10.24 0.85 7.85
CA GLU A 90 -9.60 1.99 8.50
C GLU A 90 -10.12 3.35 8.00
N THR A 91 -10.74 3.38 6.82
CA THR A 91 -11.51 4.55 6.34
C THR A 91 -13.00 4.47 6.71
N GLU A 92 -13.41 3.45 7.51
CA GLU A 92 -14.80 3.23 7.94
C GLU A 92 -15.78 3.21 6.75
N THR A 93 -15.33 2.68 5.61
CA THR A 93 -16.01 2.65 4.30
C THR A 93 -16.36 4.02 3.69
N MET A 94 -15.93 5.12 4.29
CA MET A 94 -16.27 6.46 3.81
C MET A 94 -15.57 6.84 2.50
N TYR A 95 -14.35 6.34 2.26
CA TYR A 95 -13.54 6.82 1.14
C TYR A 95 -14.20 6.61 -0.23
N PHE A 96 -14.83 5.46 -0.44
CA PHE A 96 -15.54 5.11 -1.67
C PHE A 96 -17.06 5.14 -1.52
N SER A 97 -17.59 5.75 -0.48
CA SER A 97 -19.02 5.89 -0.28
C SER A 97 -19.56 7.17 -0.91
N ASP A 98 -20.68 7.06 -1.63
CA ASP A 98 -21.43 8.21 -2.14
C ASP A 98 -22.29 8.83 -1.03
N ASP A 99 -22.70 8.05 -0.05
CA ASP A 99 -23.47 8.48 1.12
C ASP A 99 -22.70 8.23 2.41
N LEU A 100 -22.10 9.29 2.92
CA LEU A 100 -21.32 9.24 4.15
C LEU A 100 -22.18 8.88 5.38
N GLN A 101 -23.48 9.16 5.36
CA GLN A 101 -24.36 8.86 6.49
C GLN A 101 -24.59 7.34 6.66
N GLN A 102 -24.48 6.58 5.59
CA GLN A 102 -24.59 5.12 5.61
C GLN A 102 -23.24 4.41 5.78
N ALA A 103 -22.13 5.15 5.65
CA ALA A 103 -20.82 4.57 5.82
C ALA A 103 -20.63 4.06 7.25
N SER A 104 -20.14 2.83 7.38
CA SER A 104 -19.84 2.19 8.67
C SER A 104 -18.97 0.97 8.44
N ARG A 105 -18.23 0.56 9.45
CA ARG A 105 -17.43 -0.67 9.42
C ARG A 105 -18.28 -1.92 9.64
N SER A 106 -19.45 -2.01 8.99
CA SER A 106 -20.23 -3.24 8.96
C SER A 106 -19.61 -4.23 7.96
N GLU A 107 -19.75 -5.51 8.20
CA GLU A 107 -19.27 -6.55 7.29
C GLU A 107 -19.88 -6.39 5.89
N GLU A 108 -21.16 -6.03 5.81
CA GLU A 108 -21.83 -5.79 4.54
C GLU A 108 -21.22 -4.63 3.76
N ASN A 109 -20.98 -3.48 4.41
CA ASN A 109 -20.39 -2.31 3.77
C ASN A 109 -18.94 -2.57 3.33
N VAL A 110 -18.16 -3.27 4.17
CA VAL A 110 -16.79 -3.68 3.80
C VAL A 110 -16.84 -4.58 2.58
N ARG A 111 -17.68 -5.61 2.58
CA ARG A 111 -17.80 -6.56 1.46
C ARG A 111 -18.22 -5.88 0.15
N LYS A 112 -19.08 -4.88 0.20
CA LYS A 112 -19.50 -4.11 -0.99
C LYS A 112 -18.37 -3.32 -1.62
N GLN A 113 -17.40 -2.84 -0.82
CA GLN A 113 -16.30 -2.03 -1.33
C GLN A 113 -15.08 -2.85 -1.79
N ILE A 114 -14.94 -4.10 -1.37
CA ILE A 114 -13.82 -4.95 -1.78
C ILE A 114 -13.61 -4.94 -3.29
N PRO A 115 -14.60 -5.23 -4.15
CA PRO A 115 -14.38 -5.26 -5.60
C PRO A 115 -13.96 -3.91 -6.19
N VAL A 116 -14.42 -2.81 -5.60
CA VAL A 116 -14.04 -1.46 -6.03
C VAL A 116 -12.57 -1.21 -5.77
N VAL A 117 -12.11 -1.51 -4.57
CA VAL A 117 -10.70 -1.30 -4.18
C VAL A 117 -9.78 -2.29 -4.91
N GLU A 118 -10.21 -3.55 -5.09
CA GLU A 118 -9.49 -4.55 -5.90
C GLU A 118 -9.21 -4.05 -7.31
N ALA A 119 -10.18 -3.42 -7.96
CA ALA A 119 -9.99 -2.90 -9.31
C ALA A 119 -8.86 -1.87 -9.39
N PHE A 120 -8.69 -1.00 -8.38
CA PHE A 120 -7.57 -0.05 -8.34
C PHE A 120 -6.23 -0.74 -8.08
N PHE A 121 -6.21 -1.78 -7.24
CA PHE A 121 -5.02 -2.60 -7.06
C PHE A 121 -4.63 -3.29 -8.36
N ASP A 122 -5.58 -3.90 -9.08
CA ASP A 122 -5.33 -4.55 -10.36
C ASP A 122 -4.82 -3.56 -11.40
N GLN A 123 -5.47 -2.42 -11.54
CA GLN A 123 -5.06 -1.39 -12.48
C GLN A 123 -3.63 -0.92 -12.21
N THR A 124 -3.30 -0.65 -10.95
CA THR A 124 -1.97 -0.16 -10.59
C THR A 124 -0.91 -1.25 -10.75
N LEU A 125 -1.13 -2.43 -10.18
CA LEU A 125 -0.12 -3.48 -10.12
C LEU A 125 0.05 -4.25 -11.44
N THR A 126 -0.91 -4.21 -12.36
CA THR A 126 -0.72 -4.73 -13.72
C THR A 126 0.32 -3.92 -14.48
N THR A 127 0.32 -2.60 -14.29
CA THR A 127 1.27 -1.70 -14.96
C THR A 127 2.58 -1.56 -14.18
N HIS A 128 2.51 -1.59 -12.86
CA HIS A 128 3.63 -1.36 -11.94
C HIS A 128 3.67 -2.43 -10.85
N PRO A 129 4.05 -3.66 -11.17
CA PRO A 129 4.01 -4.79 -10.22
C PRO A 129 5.00 -4.66 -9.06
N ASP A 130 5.93 -3.74 -9.15
CA ASP A 130 6.98 -3.43 -8.17
C ASP A 130 6.62 -2.27 -7.21
N TRP A 131 5.44 -1.64 -7.34
CA TRP A 131 5.04 -0.55 -6.45
C TRP A 131 4.57 -1.05 -5.08
N TRP A 132 5.46 -1.71 -4.40
CA TRP A 132 5.30 -2.13 -3.01
C TRP A 132 6.66 -2.16 -2.30
N CYS A 133 6.63 -2.03 -0.99
CA CYS A 133 7.82 -2.05 -0.15
C CYS A 133 7.69 -3.09 0.96
N GLN A 134 8.79 -3.80 1.22
CA GLN A 134 8.93 -4.66 2.39
C GLN A 134 9.31 -3.80 3.59
N ARG A 135 8.79 -4.13 4.75
CA ARG A 135 9.26 -3.54 6.00
C ARG A 135 10.51 -4.24 6.50
N SER A 136 11.56 -3.47 6.77
CA SER A 136 12.78 -3.94 7.45
C SER A 136 12.88 -3.35 8.85
N PRO A 137 12.41 -4.04 9.87
CA PRO A 137 12.69 -3.65 11.24
C PRO A 137 14.18 -3.93 11.53
N GLY A 138 14.94 -2.97 12.05
CA GLY A 138 16.37 -3.10 12.32
C GLY A 138 16.77 -4.23 13.30
N ASN A 139 15.82 -5.05 13.76
CA ASN A 139 16.06 -6.24 14.55
C ASN A 139 15.63 -7.49 13.76
N PRO A 140 16.59 -8.30 13.26
CA PRO A 140 16.28 -9.51 12.48
C PRO A 140 15.48 -10.56 13.26
N LEU A 141 15.51 -10.56 14.60
CA LEU A 141 14.70 -11.45 15.43
C LEU A 141 13.23 -11.04 15.52
N LYS A 142 12.88 -9.82 15.05
CA LYS A 142 11.52 -9.29 15.03
C LYS A 142 11.03 -9.09 13.61
N ARG A 143 11.52 -9.85 12.66
CA ARG A 143 11.06 -9.80 11.27
C ARG A 143 9.58 -10.20 11.21
N ARG A 144 8.73 -9.19 11.24
CA ARG A 144 7.35 -9.33 10.80
C ARG A 144 7.37 -9.26 9.30
N LYS A 145 6.88 -10.26 8.63
CA LYS A 145 6.64 -10.19 7.19
C LYS A 145 5.54 -9.14 6.99
N TRP A 146 5.91 -7.98 6.49
CA TRP A 146 4.99 -6.87 6.24
C TRP A 146 5.25 -6.28 4.88
N ARG A 147 4.18 -6.10 4.08
CA ARG A 147 4.23 -5.49 2.76
C ARG A 147 3.30 -4.28 2.72
N THR A 148 3.78 -3.14 2.20
CA THR A 148 2.96 -1.95 1.95
C THR A 148 2.94 -1.65 0.47
N PHE A 149 1.74 -1.55 -0.10
CA PHE A 149 1.51 -1.24 -1.51
C PHE A 149 1.31 0.25 -1.72
N PHE A 150 1.73 0.77 -2.89
CA PHE A 150 1.43 2.12 -3.34
C PHE A 150 0.43 2.02 -4.49
N ILE A 151 -0.79 2.49 -4.27
CA ILE A 151 -1.91 2.27 -5.19
C ILE A 151 -2.53 3.61 -5.58
N GLU A 152 -2.74 3.80 -6.87
CA GLU A 152 -3.42 4.99 -7.39
C GLU A 152 -4.92 4.91 -7.12
N PHE A 153 -5.42 5.89 -6.35
CA PHE A 153 -6.84 6.06 -6.10
C PHE A 153 -7.32 7.40 -6.65
N PRO A 154 -8.61 7.50 -7.03
CA PRO A 154 -9.19 8.78 -7.38
C PRO A 154 -9.07 9.75 -6.19
N TYR A 155 -8.83 11.02 -6.48
CA TYR A 155 -8.84 12.04 -5.44
C TYR A 155 -10.20 12.10 -4.73
N ARG A 156 -10.16 12.13 -3.43
CA ARG A 156 -11.31 12.40 -2.59
C ARG A 156 -11.04 13.63 -1.71
N ASP A 157 -12.02 14.52 -1.61
CA ASP A 157 -11.96 15.59 -0.62
C ASP A 157 -12.08 14.98 0.78
N ILE A 158 -10.96 15.05 1.51
CA ILE A 158 -10.86 14.46 2.84
C ILE A 158 -11.42 15.37 3.94
N GLU A 159 -11.66 16.65 3.67
CA GLU A 159 -12.21 17.56 4.65
C GLU A 159 -13.63 17.16 5.04
N GLU A 160 -14.41 16.70 4.05
CA GLU A 160 -15.74 16.15 4.30
C GLU A 160 -15.69 14.90 5.17
N LEU A 161 -14.82 13.96 4.85
CA LEU A 161 -14.63 12.72 5.61
C LEU A 161 -14.16 13.02 7.04
N ASN A 162 -13.19 13.91 7.18
CA ASN A 162 -12.67 14.32 8.48
C ASN A 162 -13.75 15.00 9.33
N ARG A 163 -14.61 15.82 8.71
CA ARG A 163 -15.75 16.45 9.39
C ARG A 163 -16.76 15.39 9.85
N GLU A 164 -17.09 14.43 9.01
CA GLU A 164 -18.02 13.34 9.35
C GLU A 164 -17.51 12.52 10.54
N TRP A 165 -16.21 12.20 10.61
CA TRP A 165 -15.63 11.55 11.78
C TRP A 165 -15.75 12.35 13.08
N ASN A 166 -15.71 13.69 12.98
CA ASN A 166 -15.77 14.58 14.14
C ASN A 166 -17.21 14.87 14.59
N THR A 167 -18.15 14.95 13.65
CA THR A 167 -19.54 15.36 13.89
C THR A 167 -20.54 14.20 13.87
N GLY A 168 -20.13 13.05 13.34
CA GLY A 168 -20.99 11.87 13.24
C GLY A 168 -21.49 11.37 14.59
N GLN A 169 -22.57 10.60 14.56
CA GLN A 169 -23.20 10.05 15.76
C GLN A 169 -22.21 9.26 16.63
N LEU A 170 -22.29 9.45 17.94
CA LEU A 170 -21.47 8.71 18.91
C LEU A 170 -21.67 7.20 18.72
N GLY A 171 -20.55 6.48 18.57
CA GLY A 171 -20.56 5.02 18.43
C GLY A 171 -20.71 4.51 17.00
N ARG A 172 -20.97 5.37 16.00
CA ARG A 172 -21.06 4.97 14.60
C ARG A 172 -19.72 4.46 14.07
N PHE A 173 -18.63 5.15 14.43
CA PHE A 173 -17.29 4.77 14.00
C PHE A 173 -16.53 4.04 15.10
N LYS A 174 -15.89 2.95 14.73
CA LYS A 174 -15.09 2.15 15.67
C LYS A 174 -13.85 2.90 16.15
N LYS A 175 -13.23 3.71 15.27
CA LYS A 175 -12.08 4.55 15.61
C LYS A 175 -12.17 5.86 14.82
N ARG A 176 -11.98 6.97 15.53
CA ARG A 176 -11.83 8.28 14.88
C ARG A 176 -10.40 8.44 14.38
N ARG A 177 -10.29 8.95 13.15
CA ARG A 177 -9.01 9.24 12.49
C ARG A 177 -9.11 10.57 11.77
N LYS A 178 -7.96 11.10 11.38
CA LYS A 178 -7.86 12.22 10.47
C LYS A 178 -7.08 11.77 9.25
N LEU A 179 -7.65 11.95 8.07
CA LEU A 179 -6.96 11.76 6.80
C LEU A 179 -6.13 12.98 6.45
N VAL A 180 -4.99 12.77 5.81
CA VAL A 180 -4.07 13.82 5.38
C VAL A 180 -3.50 13.46 4.02
N TRP A 181 -3.67 14.34 3.03
CA TRP A 181 -2.91 14.29 1.79
C TRP A 181 -1.56 14.98 2.02
N VAL A 182 -0.49 14.33 1.60
CA VAL A 182 0.89 14.82 1.67
C VAL A 182 1.45 14.85 0.26
N ALA A 183 1.90 16.02 -0.21
CA ALA A 183 2.53 16.15 -1.51
C ALA A 183 3.79 15.27 -1.60
N ALA A 184 4.11 14.78 -2.79
CA ALA A 184 5.22 13.86 -2.98
C ALA A 184 6.56 14.45 -2.51
N ASP A 185 6.82 15.72 -2.85
CA ASP A 185 8.05 16.40 -2.44
C ASP A 185 8.13 16.56 -0.92
N ASP A 186 7.02 16.91 -0.27
CA ASP A 186 6.94 17.00 1.20
C ASP A 186 7.18 15.63 1.84
N LEU A 187 6.64 14.55 1.26
CA LEU A 187 6.85 13.19 1.75
C LEU A 187 8.32 12.76 1.64
N LEU A 188 8.97 13.07 0.53
CA LEU A 188 10.42 12.84 0.34
C LEU A 188 11.25 13.64 1.35
N ASP A 189 10.89 14.90 1.59
CA ASP A 189 11.53 15.72 2.62
C ASP A 189 11.35 15.13 4.02
N ILE A 190 10.14 14.66 4.33
CA ILE A 190 9.87 13.99 5.61
C ILE A 190 10.74 12.74 5.79
N TYR A 191 10.88 11.90 4.76
CA TYR A 191 11.78 10.73 4.84
C TYR A 191 13.24 11.13 5.08
N ALA A 192 13.71 12.22 4.46
CA ALA A 192 15.08 12.69 4.56
C ALA A 192 15.40 13.42 5.87
N ASN A 193 14.53 14.35 6.27
CA ASN A 193 14.84 15.36 7.29
C ASN A 193 13.99 15.26 8.57
N ALA A 194 12.84 14.58 8.52
CA ALA A 194 11.93 14.47 9.65
C ALA A 194 11.27 13.07 9.77
N PRO A 195 12.06 11.97 9.71
CA PRO A 195 11.50 10.61 9.65
C PRO A 195 10.66 10.25 10.89
N ASP A 196 10.82 10.98 11.98
CA ASP A 196 10.01 10.80 13.19
C ASP A 196 8.54 11.21 13.01
N LYS A 197 8.22 12.00 12.00
CA LYS A 197 6.83 12.27 11.60
C LYS A 197 6.14 11.03 11.02
N LEU A 198 6.90 10.05 10.56
CA LEU A 198 6.37 8.80 10.05
C LEU A 198 6.21 7.78 11.18
N TRP A 199 5.05 7.10 11.23
CA TRP A 199 4.92 5.97 12.11
C TRP A 199 5.99 4.92 11.80
N LYS A 200 6.52 4.25 12.82
CA LYS A 200 7.67 3.34 12.67
C LYS A 200 7.53 2.32 11.53
N ARG A 201 6.31 1.87 11.21
CA ARG A 201 6.04 0.93 10.13
C ARG A 201 6.30 1.56 8.77
N VAL A 202 5.85 2.79 8.55
CA VAL A 202 6.09 3.58 7.34
C VAL A 202 7.57 3.95 7.21
N ARG A 203 8.17 4.44 8.30
CA ARG A 203 9.60 4.80 8.33
C ARG A 203 10.54 3.63 8.03
N GLN A 204 10.11 2.40 8.28
CA GLN A 204 10.90 1.17 8.08
C GLN A 204 10.61 0.47 6.75
N LEU A 205 9.92 1.10 5.81
CA LEU A 205 9.75 0.55 4.47
C LEU A 205 11.06 0.67 3.70
N GLU A 206 11.57 -0.46 3.23
CA GLU A 206 12.75 -0.51 2.36
C GLU A 206 12.40 0.10 1.01
N HIS A 207 13.30 0.93 0.45
CA HIS A 207 13.13 1.54 -0.87
C HIS A 207 11.87 2.41 -1.06
N ALA A 208 11.25 2.90 0.02
CA ALA A 208 10.05 3.73 -0.10
C ALA A 208 10.29 4.99 -0.93
N THR A 209 11.43 5.66 -0.75
CA THR A 209 11.81 6.85 -1.53
C THR A 209 12.05 6.52 -3.01
N ASP A 210 12.59 5.35 -3.31
CA ASP A 210 12.79 4.89 -4.69
C ASP A 210 11.44 4.64 -5.38
N THR A 211 10.51 4.01 -4.67
CA THR A 211 9.14 3.80 -5.17
C THR A 211 8.40 5.12 -5.40
N ILE A 212 8.49 6.08 -4.45
CA ILE A 212 7.90 7.41 -4.61
C ILE A 212 8.49 8.13 -5.83
N ASN A 213 9.82 8.09 -6.00
CA ASN A 213 10.48 8.67 -7.17
C ASN A 213 10.10 7.98 -8.49
N SER A 214 9.85 6.65 -8.47
CA SER A 214 9.34 5.92 -9.62
C SER A 214 7.95 6.41 -10.00
N ILE A 215 7.05 6.58 -9.02
CA ILE A 215 5.70 7.12 -9.23
C ILE A 215 5.77 8.52 -9.83
N LEU A 216 6.59 9.42 -9.27
CA LEU A 216 6.79 10.76 -9.81
C LEU A 216 7.23 10.74 -11.27
N LYS A 217 8.22 9.92 -11.61
CA LYS A 217 8.72 9.80 -12.99
C LYS A 217 7.67 9.28 -13.97
N CYS A 218 6.86 8.30 -13.54
CA CYS A 218 5.86 7.67 -14.40
C CYS A 218 4.61 8.53 -14.60
N LYS A 219 4.30 9.44 -13.69
CA LYS A 219 3.06 10.23 -13.70
C LYS A 219 3.28 11.71 -14.02
N ALA A 220 4.52 12.18 -14.12
CA ALA A 220 4.86 13.55 -14.54
C ALA A 220 4.86 13.76 -16.07
N LEU A 221 4.52 12.72 -16.85
CA LEU A 221 4.41 12.76 -18.32
C LEU A 221 2.94 12.92 -18.72
#